data_9641e308a571d2cd6461ec8f117bf95e
#
_entry.id   9641e308a571d2cd6461ec8f117bf95e
#
_cell.length_a   1.000
_cell.length_b   1.000
_cell.length_c   1.000
_cell.angle_alpha   90.00
_cell.angle_beta   90.00
_cell.angle_gamma   90.00
#
_symmetry.space_group_name_H-M   'P 1'
#
loop_
_entity.id
_entity.type
_entity.pdbx_description
1 polymer ?
#
loop_
_entity_poly.entity_id
_entity_poly.type
_entity_poly.pdbx_seq_one_letter_code
_entity_poly.pdbx_strand_id
1 'polypeptide(L)'
;MNVQIKMPQKLSPVFADAAKRLRPELMLGAMEGLALVQKRATANISSKFRARTGRALRSVMIDRPKMTGKKIIGAVGILKSSGKAFYMRFHETGAIIRPKKKKYLIIPQPDGTVRKVRQAILPKRAWLAPAVDKSIKDIKEILVEKINRAFR
;
A
#
# COMPACT_ATOMS: atom_id res chain seq x y z
N MET A 1 -2.33 9.60 -8.00
CA MET A 1 -3.49 9.90 -8.85
C MET A 1 -4.64 10.33 -7.93
N ASN A 2 -5.08 11.59 -8.00
CA ASN A 2 -6.16 12.11 -7.16
C ASN A 2 -7.47 12.14 -7.97
N VAL A 3 -8.45 11.33 -7.59
CA VAL A 3 -9.79 11.42 -8.16
C VAL A 3 -10.55 12.48 -7.38
N GLN A 4 -10.89 13.61 -8.02
CA GLN A 4 -11.71 14.66 -7.42
C GLN A 4 -13.15 14.51 -7.93
N ILE A 5 -14.08 14.25 -7.02
CA ILE A 5 -15.51 14.28 -7.31
C ILE A 5 -16.07 15.60 -6.79
N LYS A 6 -16.49 16.51 -7.70
CA LYS A 6 -17.21 17.74 -7.34
C LYS A 6 -18.69 17.42 -7.19
N MET A 7 -19.28 17.70 -6.04
CA MET A 7 -20.72 17.61 -5.85
C MET A 7 -21.41 18.95 -6.16
N PRO A 8 -22.59 18.93 -6.82
CA PRO A 8 -23.37 20.15 -7.10
C PRO A 8 -23.88 20.82 -5.82
N GLN A 9 -23.98 22.14 -5.80
CA GLN A 9 -24.27 22.93 -4.59
C GLN A 9 -25.76 22.96 -4.17
N LYS A 10 -26.71 22.55 -5.02
CA LYS A 10 -28.15 22.44 -4.66
C LYS A 10 -28.67 21.08 -5.12
N LEU A 11 -28.95 20.21 -4.18
CA LEU A 11 -29.55 18.91 -4.40
C LEU A 11 -31.03 18.96 -3.97
N SER A 12 -31.94 18.37 -4.78
CA SER A 12 -33.33 18.15 -4.37
C SER A 12 -33.37 17.24 -3.12
N PRO A 13 -34.46 17.25 -2.32
CA PRO A 13 -34.58 16.40 -1.12
C PRO A 13 -34.33 14.92 -1.40
N VAL A 14 -34.71 14.42 -2.57
CA VAL A 14 -34.44 13.03 -2.99
C VAL A 14 -32.95 12.72 -3.07
N PHE A 15 -32.14 13.68 -3.54
CA PHE A 15 -30.68 13.50 -3.59
C PHE A 15 -29.99 13.75 -2.24
N ALA A 16 -30.66 14.46 -1.30
CA ALA A 16 -30.08 14.70 0.01
C ALA A 16 -29.90 13.40 0.82
N ASP A 17 -30.87 12.48 0.74
CA ASP A 17 -30.78 11.18 1.41
C ASP A 17 -29.80 10.22 0.73
N ALA A 18 -29.73 10.24 -0.60
CA ALA A 18 -28.70 9.52 -1.34
C ALA A 18 -27.30 10.04 -0.98
N ALA A 19 -27.13 11.36 -0.84
CA ALA A 19 -25.86 11.95 -0.44
C ALA A 19 -25.42 11.54 1.00
N LYS A 20 -26.38 11.37 1.92
CA LYS A 20 -26.08 10.84 3.28
C LYS A 20 -25.59 9.40 3.23
N ARG A 21 -26.19 8.55 2.35
CA ARG A 21 -25.79 7.15 2.16
C ARG A 21 -24.50 7.00 1.37
N LEU A 22 -24.21 7.92 0.45
CA LEU A 22 -23.04 7.88 -0.43
C LEU A 22 -21.71 7.89 0.36
N ARG A 23 -21.62 8.69 1.42
CA ARG A 23 -20.39 8.81 2.22
C ARG A 23 -19.96 7.48 2.86
N PRO A 24 -20.80 6.77 3.63
CA PRO A 24 -20.44 5.48 4.21
C PRO A 24 -20.17 4.42 3.13
N GLU A 25 -20.92 4.40 2.02
CA GLU A 25 -20.68 3.46 0.93
C GLU A 25 -19.32 3.70 0.26
N LEU A 26 -18.93 4.95 0.01
CA LEU A 26 -17.59 5.26 -0.52
C LEU A 26 -16.47 4.92 0.46
N MET A 27 -16.69 5.11 1.76
CA MET A 27 -15.71 4.70 2.79
C MET A 27 -15.53 3.18 2.79
N LEU A 28 -16.63 2.43 2.66
CA LEU A 28 -16.61 0.98 2.55
C LEU A 28 -15.88 0.53 1.29
N GLY A 29 -16.22 1.11 0.12
CA GLY A 29 -15.54 0.82 -1.15
C GLY A 29 -14.04 1.14 -1.11
N ALA A 30 -13.65 2.24 -0.48
CA ALA A 30 -12.25 2.58 -0.26
C ALA A 30 -11.53 1.53 0.61
N MET A 31 -12.17 1.05 1.68
CA MET A 31 -11.61 0.00 2.52
C MET A 31 -11.45 -1.32 1.78
N GLU A 32 -12.46 -1.73 0.99
CA GLU A 32 -12.40 -2.92 0.13
C GLU A 32 -11.27 -2.82 -0.91
N GLY A 33 -11.14 -1.66 -1.55
CA GLY A 33 -10.05 -1.39 -2.49
C GLY A 33 -8.66 -1.49 -1.84
N LEU A 34 -8.49 -0.93 -0.64
CA LEU A 34 -7.24 -1.04 0.11
C LEU A 34 -6.94 -2.48 0.53
N ALA A 35 -7.95 -3.25 0.92
CA ALA A 35 -7.81 -4.67 1.25
C ALA A 35 -7.37 -5.50 0.03
N LEU A 36 -7.91 -5.20 -1.16
CA LEU A 36 -7.48 -5.81 -2.41
C LEU A 36 -6.00 -5.53 -2.72
N VAL A 37 -5.57 -4.27 -2.58
CA VAL A 37 -4.15 -3.89 -2.75
C VAL A 37 -3.27 -4.62 -1.73
N GLN A 38 -3.68 -4.68 -0.46
CA GLN A 38 -2.94 -5.41 0.58
C GLN A 38 -2.78 -6.89 0.22
N LYS A 39 -3.86 -7.56 -0.19
CA LYS A 39 -3.83 -8.97 -0.62
C LYS A 39 -2.84 -9.18 -1.77
N ARG A 40 -2.85 -8.33 -2.79
CA ARG A 40 -1.92 -8.42 -3.93
C ARG A 40 -0.49 -8.10 -3.55
N ALA A 41 -0.28 -7.10 -2.68
CA ALA A 41 1.04 -6.75 -2.17
C ALA A 41 1.68 -7.88 -1.35
N THR A 42 0.91 -8.53 -0.48
CA THR A 42 1.39 -9.68 0.29
C THR A 42 1.68 -10.89 -0.60
N ALA A 43 0.86 -11.14 -1.63
CA ALA A 43 1.14 -12.17 -2.64
C ALA A 43 2.44 -11.89 -3.41
N ASN A 44 2.67 -10.63 -3.82
CA ASN A 44 3.92 -10.23 -4.46
C ASN A 44 5.15 -10.42 -3.54
N ILE A 45 5.01 -10.15 -2.23
CA ILE A 45 6.08 -10.41 -1.27
C ILE A 45 6.35 -11.92 -1.18
N SER A 46 5.31 -12.75 -1.06
CA SER A 46 5.46 -14.21 -0.97
C SER A 46 6.15 -14.81 -2.20
N SER A 47 5.83 -14.30 -3.40
CA SER A 47 6.41 -14.81 -4.65
C SER A 47 7.84 -14.34 -4.89
N LYS A 48 8.20 -13.12 -4.46
CA LYS A 48 9.50 -12.49 -4.77
C LYS A 48 10.55 -12.70 -3.68
N PHE A 49 10.13 -13.03 -2.47
CA PHE A 49 11.02 -13.12 -1.31
C PHE A 49 10.84 -14.44 -0.56
N ARG A 50 11.96 -15.11 -0.30
CA ARG A 50 11.96 -16.29 0.58
C ARG A 50 11.71 -15.84 2.02
N ALA A 51 10.53 -16.15 2.54
CA ALA A 51 10.15 -15.76 3.90
C ALA A 51 10.89 -16.63 4.94
N ARG A 52 11.80 -16.05 5.73
CA ARG A 52 12.42 -16.72 6.89
C ARG A 52 11.53 -16.64 8.14
N THR A 53 10.90 -15.49 8.38
CA THR A 53 10.17 -15.20 9.62
C THR A 53 8.73 -14.76 9.39
N GLY A 54 8.27 -14.60 8.14
CA GLY A 54 6.96 -14.03 7.80
C GLY A 54 6.75 -12.58 8.25
N ARG A 55 7.77 -11.92 8.83
CA ARG A 55 7.67 -10.58 9.39
C ARG A 55 7.29 -9.54 8.34
N ALA A 56 7.86 -9.63 7.14
CA ALA A 56 7.54 -8.72 6.03
C ALA A 56 6.05 -8.80 5.65
N LEU A 57 5.49 -9.99 5.55
CA LEU A 57 4.08 -10.22 5.23
C LEU A 57 3.14 -9.60 6.27
N ARG A 58 3.43 -9.84 7.56
CA ARG A 58 2.62 -9.30 8.67
C ARG A 58 2.77 -7.79 8.86
N SER A 59 3.78 -7.17 8.25
CA SER A 59 4.01 -5.73 8.35
C SER A 59 3.29 -4.91 7.28
N VAL A 60 2.67 -5.54 6.29
CA VAL A 60 1.82 -4.84 5.32
C VAL A 60 0.49 -4.52 5.97
N MET A 61 0.27 -3.25 6.25
CA MET A 61 -0.90 -2.77 6.99
C MET A 61 -1.71 -1.80 6.13
N ILE A 62 -3.00 -1.68 6.46
CA ILE A 62 -3.90 -0.66 5.93
C ILE A 62 -3.99 0.46 6.96
N ASP A 63 -3.73 1.70 6.53
CA ASP A 63 -4.21 2.87 7.24
C ASP A 63 -5.64 3.13 6.77
N ARG A 64 -6.58 3.07 7.74
CA ARG A 64 -8.01 3.15 7.45
C ARG A 64 -8.34 4.42 6.67
N PRO A 65 -9.23 4.34 5.66
CA PRO A 65 -9.63 5.51 4.92
C PRO A 65 -10.29 6.52 5.84
N LYS A 66 -9.91 7.79 5.67
CA LYS A 66 -10.44 8.94 6.42
C LYS A 66 -10.95 9.96 5.43
N MET A 67 -12.03 10.62 5.81
CA MET A 67 -12.54 11.74 5.03
C MET A 67 -11.85 13.03 5.46
N THR A 68 -11.20 13.69 4.52
CA THR A 68 -10.54 14.98 4.71
C THR A 68 -11.15 15.97 3.72
N GLY A 69 -12.07 16.80 4.21
CA GLY A 69 -12.88 17.67 3.34
C GLY A 69 -13.71 16.84 2.34
N LYS A 70 -13.49 17.06 1.05
CA LYS A 70 -14.18 16.36 -0.06
C LYS A 70 -13.41 15.12 -0.58
N LYS A 71 -12.37 14.67 0.13
CA LYS A 71 -11.50 13.56 -0.29
C LYS A 71 -11.54 12.42 0.71
N ILE A 72 -11.49 11.19 0.21
CA ILE A 72 -11.24 10.00 1.02
C ILE A 72 -9.79 9.61 0.80
N ILE A 73 -9.02 9.53 1.89
CA ILE A 73 -7.60 9.20 1.87
C ILE A 73 -7.39 7.97 2.74
N GLY A 74 -6.77 6.96 2.17
CA GLY A 74 -6.30 5.77 2.87
C GLY A 74 -4.96 5.33 2.30
N ALA A 75 -4.22 4.50 3.01
CA ALA A 75 -2.93 4.01 2.57
C ALA A 75 -2.75 2.52 2.85
N VAL A 76 -1.96 1.87 2.00
CA VAL A 76 -1.49 0.49 2.20
C VAL A 76 0.02 0.47 2.09
N GLY A 77 0.66 -0.24 3.00
CA GLY A 77 2.10 -0.40 2.96
C GLY A 77 2.67 -0.81 4.30
N ILE A 78 3.99 -0.67 4.43
CA ILE A 78 4.66 -0.87 5.70
C ILE A 78 4.69 0.48 6.41
N LEU A 79 3.76 0.66 7.34
CA LEU A 79 3.59 1.88 8.10
C LEU A 79 4.69 2.03 9.15
N LYS A 80 4.98 3.27 9.57
CA LYS A 80 6.00 3.57 10.59
C LYS A 80 5.75 2.83 11.92
N SER A 81 4.49 2.61 12.26
CA SER A 81 4.06 1.87 13.47
C SER A 81 4.46 0.40 13.44
N SER A 82 4.62 -0.21 12.25
CA SER A 82 5.05 -1.60 12.10
C SER A 82 6.56 -1.83 12.29
N GLY A 83 7.33 -0.79 12.47
CA GLY A 83 8.75 -0.64 12.91
C GLY A 83 9.80 -1.64 12.42
N LYS A 84 9.43 -2.90 12.26
CA LYS A 84 10.37 -4.03 12.12
C LYS A 84 10.67 -4.48 10.70
N ALA A 85 9.96 -3.99 9.68
CA ALA A 85 10.14 -4.37 8.28
C ALA A 85 10.44 -3.20 7.33
N PHE A 86 10.96 -2.10 7.88
CA PHE A 86 11.30 -0.90 7.09
C PHE A 86 12.26 -1.19 5.92
N TYR A 87 13.05 -2.26 6.01
CA TYR A 87 13.96 -2.68 4.95
C TYR A 87 13.24 -3.07 3.65
N MET A 88 11.96 -3.44 3.70
CA MET A 88 11.16 -3.74 2.51
C MET A 88 10.97 -2.52 1.59
N ARG A 89 11.11 -1.30 2.13
CA ARG A 89 11.15 -0.08 1.34
C ARG A 89 12.35 -0.08 0.38
N PHE A 90 13.50 -0.56 0.83
CA PHE A 90 14.68 -0.65 -0.02
C PHE A 90 14.54 -1.70 -1.13
N HIS A 91 13.77 -2.75 -0.91
CA HIS A 91 13.41 -3.68 -1.97
C HIS A 91 12.46 -3.07 -3.00
N GLU A 92 11.54 -2.21 -2.57
CA GLU A 92 10.62 -1.51 -3.48
C GLU A 92 11.36 -0.61 -4.47
N THR A 93 12.31 0.18 -3.99
CA THR A 93 13.02 1.19 -4.78
C THR A 93 14.37 0.72 -5.31
N GLY A 94 14.95 -0.32 -4.72
CA GLY A 94 16.37 -0.62 -4.80
C GLY A 94 17.20 0.29 -3.87
N ALA A 95 18.38 -0.12 -3.50
CA ALA A 95 19.27 0.68 -2.67
C ALA A 95 20.74 0.34 -2.87
N ILE A 96 21.60 1.32 -2.68
CA ILE A 96 23.04 1.14 -2.56
C ILE A 96 23.42 1.37 -1.09
N ILE A 97 23.89 0.33 -0.43
CA ILE A 97 24.27 0.39 0.97
C ILE A 97 25.77 0.61 1.05
N ARG A 98 26.19 1.68 1.71
CA ARG A 98 27.59 2.02 1.96
C ARG A 98 27.89 2.06 3.45
N PRO A 99 29.09 1.71 3.88
CA PRO A 99 29.47 1.83 5.28
C PRO A 99 29.51 3.30 5.70
N LYS A 100 28.97 3.63 6.88
CA LYS A 100 28.96 5.01 7.41
C LYS A 100 30.22 5.36 8.20
N LYS A 101 30.75 4.43 9.00
CA LYS A 101 31.86 4.65 9.93
C LYS A 101 33.09 3.80 9.64
N LYS A 102 32.97 2.75 8.85
CA LYS A 102 34.06 1.80 8.54
C LYS A 102 34.38 1.82 7.06
N LYS A 103 35.59 1.39 6.68
CA LYS A 103 36.02 1.31 5.28
C LYS A 103 35.21 0.27 4.46
N TYR A 104 34.70 -0.78 5.13
CA TYR A 104 34.00 -1.89 4.50
C TYR A 104 32.71 -2.26 5.24
N LEU A 105 31.74 -2.77 4.50
CA LEU A 105 30.60 -3.54 5.02
C LEU A 105 31.08 -4.98 5.27
N ILE A 106 30.67 -5.53 6.39
CA ILE A 106 30.89 -6.93 6.75
C ILE A 106 29.59 -7.67 6.57
N ILE A 107 29.54 -8.57 5.60
CA ILE A 107 28.34 -9.36 5.26
C ILE A 107 28.58 -10.81 5.68
N PRO A 108 27.88 -11.31 6.73
CA PRO A 108 27.94 -12.72 7.10
C PRO A 108 27.43 -13.61 5.96
N GLN A 109 28.13 -14.67 5.66
CA GLN A 109 27.76 -15.67 4.69
C GLN A 109 27.09 -16.88 5.39
N PRO A 110 26.28 -17.68 4.69
CA PRO A 110 25.63 -18.87 5.26
C PRO A 110 26.61 -19.93 5.77
N ASP A 111 27.82 -19.95 5.23
CA ASP A 111 28.94 -20.86 5.61
C ASP A 111 29.73 -20.41 6.85
N GLY A 112 29.27 -19.34 7.52
CA GLY A 112 29.95 -18.75 8.68
C GLY A 112 31.09 -17.81 8.33
N THR A 113 31.49 -17.68 7.09
CA THR A 113 32.52 -16.73 6.65
C THR A 113 31.96 -15.30 6.57
N VAL A 114 32.85 -14.31 6.45
CA VAL A 114 32.44 -12.91 6.29
C VAL A 114 33.03 -12.32 5.00
N ARG A 115 32.18 -11.69 4.23
CA ARG A 115 32.55 -10.95 3.03
C ARG A 115 32.71 -9.47 3.34
N LYS A 116 33.87 -8.89 3.04
CA LYS A 116 34.11 -7.45 3.14
C LYS A 116 33.90 -6.79 1.78
N VAL A 117 33.00 -5.82 1.70
CA VAL A 117 32.70 -5.08 0.46
C VAL A 117 32.65 -3.58 0.71
N ARG A 118 33.04 -2.78 -0.28
CA ARG A 118 32.92 -1.30 -0.19
C ARG A 118 31.49 -0.81 -0.28
N GLN A 119 30.66 -1.54 -1.00
CA GLN A 119 29.22 -1.27 -1.12
C GLN A 119 28.47 -2.57 -1.40
N ALA A 120 27.20 -2.60 -1.01
CA ALA A 120 26.26 -3.65 -1.38
C ALA A 120 25.11 -3.04 -2.20
N ILE A 121 24.83 -3.62 -3.35
CA ILE A 121 23.73 -3.20 -4.21
C ILE A 121 22.53 -4.11 -3.93
N LEU A 122 21.42 -3.51 -3.50
CA LEU A 122 20.16 -4.20 -3.34
C LEU A 122 19.31 -3.96 -4.60
N PRO A 123 19.06 -4.98 -5.42
CA PRO A 123 18.30 -4.80 -6.64
C PRO A 123 16.84 -4.46 -6.32
N LYS A 124 16.22 -3.64 -7.17
CA LYS A 124 14.81 -3.32 -7.10
C LYS A 124 13.97 -4.59 -7.31
N ARG A 125 13.13 -4.90 -6.35
CA ARG A 125 12.13 -5.99 -6.37
C ARG A 125 10.79 -5.44 -5.93
N ALA A 126 10.20 -4.57 -6.77
CA ALA A 126 8.95 -3.89 -6.47
C ALA A 126 7.83 -4.89 -6.14
N TRP A 127 7.19 -4.71 -5.01
CA TRP A 127 6.11 -5.55 -4.50
C TRP A 127 4.80 -4.77 -4.34
N LEU A 128 4.86 -3.47 -4.02
CA LEU A 128 3.70 -2.62 -3.78
C LEU A 128 3.20 -1.97 -5.08
N ALA A 129 4.09 -1.33 -5.86
CA ALA A 129 3.70 -0.65 -7.09
C ALA A 129 2.91 -1.56 -8.06
N PRO A 130 3.37 -2.80 -8.39
CA PRO A 130 2.59 -3.69 -9.25
C PRO A 130 1.26 -4.13 -8.65
N ALA A 131 1.15 -4.17 -7.31
CA ALA A 131 -0.12 -4.49 -6.65
C ALA A 131 -1.13 -3.35 -6.83
N VAL A 132 -0.68 -2.10 -6.69
CA VAL A 132 -1.51 -0.91 -6.93
C VAL A 132 -1.96 -0.87 -8.38
N ASP A 133 -1.03 -0.94 -9.34
CA ASP A 133 -1.32 -0.84 -10.77
C ASP A 133 -2.38 -1.85 -11.23
N LYS A 134 -2.22 -3.11 -10.81
CA LYS A 134 -3.20 -4.18 -11.10
C LYS A 134 -4.55 -3.99 -10.42
N SER A 135 -4.62 -3.21 -9.35
CA SER A 135 -5.85 -3.01 -8.58
C SER A 135 -6.67 -1.81 -9.02
N ILE A 136 -6.11 -0.89 -9.80
CA ILE A 136 -6.79 0.37 -10.17
C ILE A 136 -8.14 0.11 -10.84
N LYS A 137 -8.21 -0.84 -11.77
CA LYS A 137 -9.44 -1.18 -12.49
C LYS A 137 -10.50 -1.70 -11.53
N ASP A 138 -10.15 -2.69 -10.72
CA ASP A 138 -11.08 -3.33 -9.79
C ASP A 138 -11.55 -2.36 -8.70
N ILE A 139 -10.68 -1.46 -8.23
CA ILE A 139 -11.05 -0.40 -7.28
C ILE A 139 -12.09 0.55 -7.89
N LYS A 140 -11.93 0.91 -9.17
CA LYS A 140 -12.93 1.72 -9.87
C LYS A 140 -14.29 1.01 -9.96
N GLU A 141 -14.29 -0.27 -10.29
CA GLU A 141 -15.51 -1.09 -10.36
C GLU A 141 -16.20 -1.18 -8.99
N ILE A 142 -15.44 -1.44 -7.91
CA ILE A 142 -15.95 -1.44 -6.54
C ILE A 142 -16.57 -0.09 -6.19
N LEU A 143 -15.91 1.03 -6.49
CA LEU A 143 -16.44 2.36 -6.18
C LEU A 143 -17.71 2.68 -6.97
N VAL A 144 -17.80 2.30 -8.25
CA VAL A 144 -19.01 2.48 -9.07
C VAL A 144 -20.16 1.65 -8.50
N GLU A 145 -19.92 0.41 -8.08
CA GLU A 145 -20.94 -0.41 -7.43
C GLU A 145 -21.48 0.24 -6.15
N LYS A 146 -20.56 0.77 -5.28
CA LYS A 146 -20.97 1.45 -4.04
C LYS A 146 -21.75 2.73 -4.32
N ILE A 147 -21.37 3.50 -5.33
CA ILE A 147 -22.14 4.67 -5.77
C ILE A 147 -23.54 4.24 -6.19
N ASN A 148 -23.66 3.25 -7.07
CA ASN A 148 -24.95 2.76 -7.53
C ASN A 148 -25.85 2.27 -6.38
N ARG A 149 -25.24 1.62 -5.37
CA ARG A 149 -25.95 1.17 -4.17
C ARG A 149 -26.51 2.34 -3.33
N ALA A 150 -25.76 3.44 -3.23
CA ALA A 150 -26.19 4.62 -2.48
C ALA A 150 -27.41 5.33 -3.12
N PHE A 151 -27.62 5.16 -4.43
CA PHE A 151 -28.72 5.77 -5.19
C PHE A 151 -29.92 4.82 -5.40
N ARG A 152 -29.86 3.60 -4.91
CA ARG A 152 -31.02 2.67 -4.81
C ARG A 152 -31.71 2.83 -3.46
#